data_72bf8ab90acea6e789507126a8d344d3
#
_entry.id   72bf8ab90acea6e789507126a8d344d3
#
_cell.length_a   1.000
_cell.length_b   1.000
_cell.length_c   1.000
_cell.angle_alpha   90.00
_cell.angle_beta   90.00
_cell.angle_gamma   90.00
#
_symmetry.space_group_name_H-M   'P 1'
#
loop_
_entity.id
_entity.type
_entity.pdbx_description
1 polymer ?
#
loop_
_entity_poly.entity_id
_entity_poly.type
_entity_poly.pdbx_seq_one_letter_code
_entity_poly.pdbx_strand_id
1 'polypeptide(L)' 'MSGDQEKLLTPSEVASLFRVDPKTVTRWAKAGKLTAIKTLGGHRRYKESEVQVILQEATEVKD' A
#
# COMPACT_ATOMS: atom_id res chain seq x y z
N MET A 1 10.02 -11.50 -18.93
CA MET A 1 9.63 -10.73 -18.98
C MET A 1 9.50 -10.06 -18.06
N SER A 2 9.85 -9.34 -17.84
CA SER A 2 9.81 -8.68 -16.84
C SER A 2 8.73 -7.93 -16.69
N GLY A 3 7.89 -8.00 -17.35
CA GLY A 3 6.81 -7.16 -17.17
C GLY A 3 6.21 -7.25 -15.89
N ASP A 4 6.60 -8.22 -15.12
CA ASP A 4 5.93 -8.26 -13.92
C ASP A 4 6.69 -7.74 -12.87
N GLN A 5 7.58 -6.88 -13.02
CA GLN A 5 8.17 -6.28 -11.95
C GLN A 5 7.24 -5.37 -11.34
N GLU A 6 6.65 -5.70 -10.26
CA GLU A 6 5.72 -4.83 -9.56
C GLU A 6 6.46 -3.84 -8.72
N LYS A 7 6.08 -2.61 -8.77
CA LYS A 7 6.69 -1.61 -7.95
C LYS A 7 6.20 -1.75 -6.51
N LEU A 8 7.12 -1.66 -5.58
CA LEU A 8 6.79 -1.77 -4.18
C LEU A 8 6.95 -0.41 -3.52
N LEU A 9 6.03 -0.09 -2.63
CA LEU A 9 6.04 1.20 -1.96
C LEU A 9 6.35 1.01 -0.48
N THR A 10 7.01 2.00 0.08
CA THR A 10 7.27 1.98 1.51
C THR A 10 6.02 2.44 2.25
N PRO A 11 5.92 2.14 3.54
CA PRO A 11 4.77 2.62 4.31
C PRO A 11 4.61 4.13 4.24
N SER A 12 5.73 4.85 4.23
CA SER A 12 5.65 6.30 4.14
C SER A 12 5.09 6.75 2.82
N GLU A 13 5.47 6.08 1.75
CA GLU A 13 4.96 6.44 0.44
C GLU A 13 3.47 6.19 0.36
N VAL A 14 3.02 5.06 0.90
CA VAL A 14 1.60 4.76 0.90
C VAL A 14 0.85 5.78 1.75
N ALA A 15 1.40 6.11 2.91
CA ALA A 15 0.77 7.08 3.78
C ALA A 15 0.62 8.42 3.09
N SER A 16 1.63 8.82 2.34
CA SER A 16 1.56 10.07 1.60
C SER A 16 0.46 10.07 0.57
N LEU A 17 0.30 8.96 -0.11
CA LEU A 17 -0.72 8.87 -1.15
C LEU A 17 -2.12 9.01 -0.56
N PHE A 18 -2.32 8.47 0.63
CA PHE A 18 -3.63 8.56 1.27
C PHE A 18 -3.73 9.74 2.22
N ARG A 19 -2.62 10.45 2.43
CA ARG A 19 -2.57 11.59 3.35
C ARG A 19 -2.92 11.17 4.76
N VAL A 20 -2.32 10.08 5.20
CA VAL A 20 -2.52 9.61 6.56
C VAL A 20 -1.17 9.31 7.15
N ASP A 21 -1.15 8.94 8.42
CA ASP A 21 0.07 8.57 9.10
C ASP A 21 0.52 7.19 8.68
N PRO A 22 1.82 6.94 8.63
CA PRO A 22 2.29 5.59 8.34
C PRO A 22 1.74 4.55 9.30
N LYS A 23 1.46 4.95 10.54
CA LYS A 23 0.86 4.02 11.48
C LYS A 23 -0.49 3.52 11.02
N THR A 24 -1.22 4.38 10.34
CA THR A 24 -2.53 4.01 9.82
C THR A 24 -2.37 2.94 8.74
N VAL A 25 -1.34 3.10 7.91
CA VAL A 25 -1.08 2.12 6.86
C VAL A 25 -0.77 0.76 7.49
N THR A 26 0.04 0.75 8.53
CA THR A 26 0.37 -0.48 9.21
C THR A 26 -0.89 -1.13 9.79
N ARG A 27 -1.77 -0.33 10.31
CA ARG A 27 -3.00 -0.83 10.87
C ARG A 27 -3.88 -1.45 9.79
N TRP A 28 -3.93 -0.81 8.62
CA TRP A 28 -4.69 -1.36 7.51
C TRP A 28 -4.12 -2.72 7.08
N ALA A 29 -2.81 -2.84 7.08
CA ALA A 29 -2.19 -4.10 6.71
C ALA A 29 -2.54 -5.18 7.71
N LYS A 30 -2.54 -4.83 9.00
CA LYS A 30 -2.89 -5.79 10.02
C LYS A 30 -4.34 -6.21 9.93
N ALA A 31 -5.18 -5.31 9.47
CA ALA A 31 -6.58 -5.62 9.33
C ALA A 31 -6.89 -6.39 8.05
N GLY A 32 -5.86 -6.64 7.25
CA GLY A 32 -6.06 -7.41 6.03
C GLY A 32 -6.47 -6.58 4.84
N LYS A 33 -6.45 -5.26 4.95
CA LYS A 33 -6.84 -4.42 3.84
C LYS A 33 -5.72 -4.19 2.87
N LEU A 34 -4.49 -4.37 3.30
CA LEU A 34 -3.33 -4.26 2.44
C LEU A 34 -2.43 -5.46 2.68
N THR A 35 -1.78 -5.91 1.64
CA THR A 35 -0.86 -7.02 1.77
C THR A 35 0.55 -6.45 1.94
N ALA A 36 1.14 -6.74 3.07
CA ALA A 36 2.49 -6.29 3.34
C ALA A 36 3.47 -7.39 2.93
N ILE A 37 4.51 -6.97 2.23
CA ILE A 37 5.56 -7.88 1.82
C ILE A 37 6.79 -7.52 2.61
N LYS A 38 7.42 -8.49 3.24
CA LYS A 38 8.62 -8.21 3.98
C LYS A 38 9.83 -8.45 3.13
N THR A 39 10.75 -7.50 3.12
CA THR A 39 11.99 -7.68 2.41
C THR A 39 12.96 -8.44 3.30
N LEU A 40 14.09 -8.78 2.74
CA LEU A 40 15.09 -9.51 3.49
C LEU A 40 15.55 -8.75 4.73
N GLY A 41 15.52 -7.46 4.67
CA GLY A 41 15.94 -6.66 5.82
C GLY A 41 14.87 -6.50 6.86
N GLY A 42 13.72 -7.12 6.67
CA GLY A 42 12.65 -7.00 7.65
C GLY A 42 11.80 -5.78 7.48
N HIS A 43 11.96 -5.08 6.36
CA HIS A 43 11.17 -3.89 6.12
C HIS A 43 9.90 -4.27 5.37
N ARG A 44 8.86 -3.53 5.59
CA ARG A 44 7.59 -3.79 4.91
C ARG A 44 7.48 -3.00 3.64
N ARG A 45 6.85 -3.61 2.67
CA ARG A 45 6.58 -2.94 1.40
C ARG A 45 5.19 -3.31 0.97
N TYR A 46 4.60 -2.47 0.14
CA TYR A 46 3.24 -2.70 -0.33
C TYR A 46 3.21 -2.63 -1.84
N LYS A 47 2.41 -3.46 -2.46
CA LYS A 47 2.34 -3.48 -3.92
C LYS A 47 1.63 -2.24 -4.43
N GLU A 48 2.24 -1.58 -5.39
CA GLU A 48 1.65 -0.37 -5.92
C GLU A 48 0.29 -0.64 -6.55
N SER A 49 0.15 -1.76 -7.23
CA SER A 49 -1.12 -2.06 -7.87
C SER A 49 -2.24 -2.18 -6.86
N GLU A 50 -1.97 -2.79 -5.73
CA GLU A 50 -2.98 -2.93 -4.70
C GLU A 50 -3.31 -1.59 -4.09
N VAL A 51 -2.30 -0.77 -3.86
CA VAL A 51 -2.50 0.55 -3.31
C VAL A 51 -3.34 1.40 -4.26
N GLN A 52 -3.07 1.29 -5.56
CA GLN A 52 -3.80 2.06 -6.53
C GLN A 52 -5.27 1.69 -6.56
N VAL A 53 -5.57 0.42 -6.43
CA VAL A 53 -6.95 -0.02 -6.43
C VAL A 53 -7.70 0.56 -5.22
N ILE A 54 -7.07 0.51 -4.06
CA ILE A 54 -7.69 1.02 -2.86
C ILE A 54 -7.84 2.54 -2.93
N LEU A 55 -6.83 3.20 -3.45
CA LEU A 55 -6.87 4.63 -3.58
C LEU A 55 -8.00 5.05 -4.53
N GLN A 56 -8.16 4.30 -5.61
CA GLN A 56 -9.20 4.59 -6.55
C GLN A 56 -10.57 4.39 -5.94
N GLU A 57 -10.74 3.33 -5.17
CA GLU A 57 -12.00 3.09 -4.50
C GLU A 57 -12.30 4.18 -3.49
N ALA A 58 -11.28 4.66 -2.82
CA ALA A 58 -11.48 5.69 -1.83
C ALA A 58 -11.88 7.01 -2.47
N THR A 59 -11.37 7.28 -3.68
CA THR A 59 -11.74 8.53 -4.30
C THR A 59 -13.02 8.46 -5.07
N GLU A 60 -13.52 7.25 -5.33
CA GLU A 60 -14.75 7.17 -6.02
C GLU A 60 -15.85 7.15 -5.07
N VAL A 61 -16.00 8.12 -4.29
CA VAL A 61 -17.04 8.15 -3.33
C VAL A 61 -18.30 8.39 -3.98
N LYS A 62 -19.24 7.62 -3.71
CA LYS A 62 -20.38 7.86 -4.25
C LYS A 62 -21.27 8.26 -3.41
N ASP A 63 -21.76 8.87 -3.14
CA ASP A 63 -22.66 9.32 -2.30
C ASP A 63 -23.65 9.49 -2.65
#